data_0c6658a9ce4e2e0f21847241df02878b
#
_entry.id   0c6658a9ce4e2e0f21847241df02878b
#
_cell.length_a   1.000
_cell.length_b   1.000
_cell.length_c   1.000
_cell.angle_alpha   90.00
_cell.angle_beta   90.00
_cell.angle_gamma   90.00
#
_symmetry.space_group_name_H-M   'P 1'
#
loop_
_entity.id
_entity.type
_entity.pdbx_description
1 polymer ?
#
loop_
_entity_poly.entity_id
_entity_poly.type
_entity_poly.pdbx_seq_one_letter_code
_entity_poly.pdbx_strand_id
1 'polypeptide(L)'
;MTIYFYAQSLGFDRVENPLSEHPEGAVEITQAQYAELFAGQAAGKVISASPSGQPVLSDPLVSSISLASVERAWRNQVLQNSQWLVFRDAEELEVGAGTTLRAEEFQQLLAYRQALRDWPDHPEFPDARSRPVEPDWLEGLLGAIG
;
A
#
# COMPACT_ATOMS: atom_id res chain seq x y z
N MET A 1 -7.31 -30.92 28.01
CA MET A 1 -6.25 -30.29 27.18
C MET A 1 -6.31 -28.78 27.44
N THR A 2 -5.22 -28.22 27.87
CA THR A 2 -5.10 -26.78 28.11
C THR A 2 -4.27 -26.15 27.01
N ILE A 3 -4.67 -24.97 26.53
CA ILE A 3 -3.97 -24.24 25.48
C ILE A 3 -3.34 -22.99 26.10
N TYR A 4 -2.06 -22.79 25.86
CA TYR A 4 -1.31 -21.63 26.31
C TYR A 4 -0.88 -20.78 25.13
N PHE A 5 -0.95 -19.46 25.31
CA PHE A 5 -0.45 -18.47 24.37
C PHE A 5 0.78 -17.77 24.96
N TYR A 6 1.79 -17.54 24.15
CA TYR A 6 3.04 -16.86 24.51
C TYR A 6 3.16 -15.53 23.76
N ALA A 7 3.01 -14.44 24.49
CA ALA A 7 3.03 -13.09 23.91
C ALA A 7 4.35 -12.73 23.20
N GLN A 8 5.48 -13.26 23.67
CA GLN A 8 6.81 -12.96 23.10
C GLN A 8 7.04 -13.60 21.73
N SER A 9 6.54 -14.83 21.55
CA SER A 9 6.71 -15.58 20.30
C SER A 9 5.47 -15.58 19.41
N LEU A 10 4.33 -15.08 19.93
CA LEU A 10 3.00 -15.21 19.33
C LEU A 10 2.62 -16.68 19.05
N GLY A 11 3.20 -17.59 19.82
CA GLY A 11 3.03 -19.03 19.68
C GLY A 11 1.95 -19.61 20.59
N PHE A 12 1.52 -20.81 20.25
CA PHE A 12 0.55 -21.58 21.04
C PHE A 12 1.12 -22.95 21.38
N ASP A 13 0.82 -23.43 22.58
CA ASP A 13 1.15 -24.77 22.99
C ASP A 13 -0.09 -25.48 23.55
N ARG A 14 -0.19 -26.78 23.27
CA ARG A 14 -1.27 -27.63 23.76
C ARG A 14 -0.69 -28.63 24.73
N VAL A 15 -1.11 -28.54 25.98
CA VAL A 15 -0.59 -29.38 27.04
C VAL A 15 -1.68 -30.27 27.57
N GLU A 16 -1.43 -31.59 27.59
CA GLU A 16 -2.36 -32.57 28.13
C GLU A 16 -2.34 -32.60 29.67
N ASN A 17 -1.21 -32.22 30.29
CA ASN A 17 -1.04 -32.16 31.73
C ASN A 17 -0.80 -30.73 32.23
N PRO A 18 -1.78 -30.08 32.89
CA PRO A 18 -1.65 -28.69 33.36
C PRO A 18 -0.66 -28.48 34.50
N LEU A 19 -0.04 -29.56 35.03
CA LEU A 19 0.95 -29.49 36.10
C LEU A 19 2.40 -29.37 35.58
N SER A 20 2.63 -29.33 34.26
CA SER A 20 3.94 -29.06 33.71
C SER A 20 4.31 -27.61 33.91
N GLU A 21 5.57 -27.31 34.21
CA GLU A 21 6.10 -25.96 34.33
C GLU A 21 5.95 -25.24 32.98
N HIS A 22 5.21 -24.14 32.99
CA HIS A 22 5.08 -23.27 31.81
C HIS A 22 6.06 -22.11 31.91
N PRO A 23 6.65 -21.65 30.78
CA PRO A 23 7.48 -20.47 30.80
C PRO A 23 6.72 -19.25 31.35
N GLU A 24 7.44 -18.36 32.03
CA GLU A 24 6.87 -17.09 32.50
C GLU A 24 6.22 -16.33 31.33
N GLY A 25 4.99 -15.84 31.56
CA GLY A 25 4.23 -15.08 30.55
C GLY A 25 3.32 -15.93 29.66
N ALA A 26 3.19 -17.24 29.95
CA ALA A 26 2.18 -18.08 29.29
C ALA A 26 0.78 -17.70 29.79
N VAL A 27 -0.15 -17.51 28.89
CA VAL A 27 -1.55 -17.20 29.18
C VAL A 27 -2.44 -18.35 28.73
N GLU A 28 -3.23 -18.88 29.66
CA GLU A 28 -4.19 -19.92 29.34
C GLU A 28 -5.37 -19.35 28.55
N ILE A 29 -5.72 -20.03 27.45
CA ILE A 29 -6.88 -19.69 26.62
C ILE A 29 -7.78 -20.90 26.43
N THR A 30 -9.05 -20.65 26.17
CA THR A 30 -10.03 -21.68 25.90
C THR A 30 -9.92 -22.20 24.45
N GLN A 31 -10.43 -23.42 24.23
CA GLN A 31 -10.54 -23.97 22.88
C GLN A 31 -11.37 -23.07 21.94
N ALA A 32 -12.40 -22.42 22.45
CA ALA A 32 -13.22 -21.47 21.69
C ALA A 32 -12.42 -20.23 21.27
N GLN A 33 -11.65 -19.64 22.18
CA GLN A 33 -10.76 -18.51 21.87
C GLN A 33 -9.70 -18.89 20.85
N TYR A 34 -9.09 -20.07 20.99
CA TYR A 34 -8.13 -20.58 20.01
C TYR A 34 -8.75 -20.70 18.60
N ALA A 35 -9.94 -21.30 18.49
CA ALA A 35 -10.64 -21.44 17.23
C ALA A 35 -11.00 -20.08 16.62
N GLU A 36 -11.44 -19.12 17.42
CA GLU A 36 -11.77 -17.77 16.98
C GLU A 36 -10.52 -17.02 16.44
N LEU A 37 -9.39 -17.13 17.12
CA LEU A 37 -8.13 -16.51 16.68
C LEU A 37 -7.69 -17.04 15.31
N PHE A 38 -7.73 -18.36 15.10
CA PHE A 38 -7.34 -18.95 13.81
C PHE A 38 -8.37 -18.69 12.70
N ALA A 39 -9.65 -18.63 13.01
CA ALA A 39 -10.67 -18.22 12.07
C ALA A 39 -10.47 -16.75 11.61
N GLY A 40 -10.13 -15.86 12.55
CA GLY A 40 -9.79 -14.47 12.23
C GLY A 40 -8.53 -14.35 11.39
N GLN A 41 -7.50 -15.13 11.67
CA GLN A 41 -6.27 -15.18 10.88
C GLN A 41 -6.54 -15.67 9.45
N ALA A 42 -7.37 -16.69 9.28
CA ALA A 42 -7.79 -17.15 7.96
C ALA A 42 -8.60 -16.11 7.18
N ALA A 43 -9.29 -15.21 7.89
CA ALA A 43 -10.01 -14.07 7.31
C ALA A 43 -9.12 -12.84 7.03
N GLY A 44 -7.80 -12.95 7.23
CA GLY A 44 -6.83 -11.89 6.93
C GLY A 44 -6.44 -11.00 8.11
N LYS A 45 -6.88 -11.31 9.33
CA LYS A 45 -6.44 -10.63 10.54
C LYS A 45 -5.10 -11.18 11.04
N VAL A 46 -4.44 -10.42 11.91
CA VAL A 46 -3.16 -10.80 12.52
C VAL A 46 -3.38 -11.07 14.00
N ILE A 47 -2.83 -12.19 14.50
CA ILE A 47 -2.80 -12.49 15.93
C ILE A 47 -1.66 -11.70 16.54
N SER A 48 -1.95 -10.91 17.56
CA SER A 48 -0.99 -10.10 18.30
C SER A 48 -1.23 -10.27 19.81
N ALA A 49 -0.33 -9.71 20.63
CA ALA A 49 -0.49 -9.69 22.07
C ALA A 49 -0.98 -8.32 22.55
N SER A 50 -1.98 -8.31 23.44
CA SER A 50 -2.39 -7.09 24.13
C SER A 50 -1.34 -6.68 25.15
N PRO A 51 -1.40 -5.44 25.71
CA PRO A 51 -0.51 -5.03 26.80
C PRO A 51 -0.55 -5.94 28.04
N SER A 52 -1.66 -6.67 28.23
CA SER A 52 -1.81 -7.67 29.31
C SER A 52 -1.31 -9.07 28.94
N GLY A 53 -0.73 -9.24 27.73
CA GLY A 53 -0.23 -10.53 27.25
C GLY A 53 -1.28 -11.47 26.65
N GLN A 54 -2.54 -11.06 26.55
CA GLN A 54 -3.61 -11.85 25.97
C GLN A 54 -3.53 -11.84 24.43
N PRO A 55 -3.86 -12.96 23.74
CA PRO A 55 -3.94 -12.97 22.30
C PRO A 55 -5.16 -12.17 21.82
N VAL A 56 -4.94 -11.31 20.84
CA VAL A 56 -5.99 -10.49 20.22
C VAL A 56 -5.85 -10.51 18.70
N LEU A 57 -6.97 -10.35 18.01
CA LEU A 57 -6.99 -10.15 16.55
C LEU A 57 -6.90 -8.66 16.24
N SER A 58 -5.99 -8.30 15.35
CA SER A 58 -5.84 -6.94 14.85
C SER A 58 -5.85 -6.92 13.32
N ASP A 59 -6.17 -5.77 12.74
CA ASP A 59 -6.05 -5.62 11.31
C ASP A 59 -4.56 -5.60 10.92
N PRO A 60 -4.20 -6.12 9.73
CA PRO A 60 -2.82 -6.07 9.26
C PRO A 60 -2.33 -4.62 9.27
N LEU A 61 -1.15 -4.39 9.85
CA LEU A 61 -0.48 -3.11 9.72
C LEU A 61 -0.09 -2.94 8.27
N VAL A 62 -0.82 -2.10 7.54
CA VAL A 62 -0.39 -1.65 6.23
C VAL A 62 0.83 -0.77 6.49
N SER A 63 2.01 -1.32 6.26
CA SER A 63 3.26 -0.61 6.46
C SER A 63 3.27 0.66 5.61
N SER A 64 3.60 1.79 6.22
CA SER A 64 3.81 3.06 5.49
C SER A 64 4.85 2.92 4.37
N ILE A 65 5.81 2.01 4.54
CA ILE A 65 6.80 1.64 3.52
C ILE A 65 6.13 0.96 2.33
N SER A 66 5.18 0.04 2.58
CA SER A 66 4.42 -0.63 1.52
C SER A 66 3.54 0.34 0.74
N LEU A 67 2.86 1.27 1.42
CA LEU A 67 2.08 2.33 0.78
C LEU A 67 2.97 3.24 -0.08
N ALA A 68 4.10 3.68 0.44
CA ALA A 68 5.06 4.49 -0.30
C ALA A 68 5.56 3.78 -1.56
N SER A 69 5.84 2.48 -1.49
CA SER A 69 6.25 1.67 -2.65
C SER A 69 5.16 1.57 -3.70
N VAL A 70 3.91 1.35 -3.30
CA VAL A 70 2.74 1.30 -4.19
C VAL A 70 2.55 2.65 -4.90
N GLU A 71 2.61 3.74 -4.16
CA GLU A 71 2.40 5.08 -4.72
C GLU A 71 3.56 5.52 -5.64
N ARG A 72 4.81 5.15 -5.35
CA ARG A 72 5.93 5.37 -6.27
C ARG A 72 5.79 4.54 -7.54
N ALA A 73 5.34 3.31 -7.47
CA ALA A 73 5.07 2.47 -8.64
C ALA A 73 3.97 3.06 -9.52
N TRP A 74 2.87 3.51 -8.91
CA TRP A 74 1.80 4.22 -9.62
C TRP A 74 2.33 5.47 -10.33
N ARG A 75 3.05 6.34 -9.62
CA ARG A 75 3.67 7.55 -10.19
C ARG A 75 4.58 7.23 -11.40
N ASN A 76 5.45 6.24 -11.24
CA ASN A 76 6.36 5.83 -12.30
C ASN A 76 5.60 5.34 -13.54
N GLN A 77 4.50 4.60 -13.33
CA GLN A 77 3.63 4.15 -14.41
C GLN A 77 2.98 5.32 -15.17
N VAL A 78 2.49 6.34 -14.46
CA VAL A 78 1.90 7.54 -15.05
C VAL A 78 2.95 8.32 -15.86
N LEU A 79 4.15 8.48 -15.30
CA LEU A 79 5.27 9.12 -16.03
C LEU A 79 5.64 8.35 -17.32
N GLN A 80 5.69 7.03 -17.23
CA GLN A 80 5.99 6.18 -18.38
C GLN A 80 4.89 6.25 -19.45
N ASN A 81 3.63 6.15 -19.03
CA ASN A 81 2.47 6.17 -19.93
C ASN A 81 2.32 7.51 -20.68
N SER A 82 2.79 8.61 -20.11
CA SER A 82 2.71 9.95 -20.71
C SER A 82 3.99 10.38 -21.45
N GLN A 83 5.06 9.60 -21.41
CA GLN A 83 6.35 9.96 -22.00
C GLN A 83 6.28 10.14 -23.52
N TRP A 84 5.51 9.31 -24.19
CA TRP A 84 5.36 9.37 -25.66
C TRP A 84 4.76 10.69 -26.14
N LEU A 85 3.87 11.32 -25.34
CA LEU A 85 3.31 12.64 -25.68
C LEU A 85 4.39 13.73 -25.74
N VAL A 86 5.35 13.68 -24.81
CA VAL A 86 6.47 14.62 -24.78
C VAL A 86 7.37 14.43 -26.01
N PHE A 87 7.70 13.21 -26.36
CA PHE A 87 8.51 12.89 -27.54
C PHE A 87 7.79 13.28 -28.83
N ARG A 88 6.50 12.95 -28.94
CA ARG A 88 5.70 13.31 -30.12
C ARG A 88 5.62 14.82 -30.31
N ASP A 89 5.40 15.58 -29.25
CA ASP A 89 5.35 17.05 -29.35
C ASP A 89 6.67 17.63 -29.85
N ALA A 90 7.81 17.12 -29.39
CA ALA A 90 9.13 17.53 -29.87
C ALA A 90 9.35 17.20 -31.35
N GLU A 91 8.96 16.00 -31.78
CA GLU A 91 9.06 15.58 -33.20
C GLU A 91 8.14 16.43 -34.11
N GLU A 92 6.91 16.68 -33.67
CA GLU A 92 5.95 17.50 -34.42
C GLU A 92 6.42 18.97 -34.58
N LEU A 93 7.08 19.51 -33.54
CA LEU A 93 7.70 20.84 -33.59
C LEU A 93 8.83 20.90 -34.61
N GLU A 94 9.67 19.86 -34.68
CA GLU A 94 10.75 19.79 -35.69
C GLU A 94 10.21 19.67 -37.12
N VAL A 95 9.13 18.94 -37.33
CA VAL A 95 8.44 18.84 -38.62
C VAL A 95 7.79 20.18 -39.03
N GLY A 96 7.32 20.97 -38.07
CA GLY A 96 6.77 22.29 -38.30
C GLY A 96 5.38 22.35 -38.93
N ALA A 97 4.64 21.24 -38.94
CA ALA A 97 3.28 21.15 -39.50
C ALA A 97 2.17 21.27 -38.46
N GLY A 98 2.51 21.69 -37.25
CA GLY A 98 1.60 21.77 -36.09
C GLY A 98 1.77 20.60 -35.13
N THR A 99 1.24 20.74 -33.92
CA THR A 99 1.35 19.76 -32.83
C THR A 99 -0.02 19.19 -32.47
N THR A 100 -0.05 17.93 -32.00
CA THR A 100 -1.27 17.29 -31.46
C THR A 100 -1.77 18.01 -30.20
N LEU A 101 -0.83 18.39 -29.32
CA LEU A 101 -1.14 19.19 -28.15
C LEU A 101 -1.05 20.68 -28.47
N ARG A 102 -1.97 21.45 -27.90
CA ARG A 102 -1.83 22.91 -27.86
C ARG A 102 -0.67 23.30 -26.95
N ALA A 103 -0.07 24.46 -27.14
CA ALA A 103 1.02 24.93 -26.29
C ALA A 103 0.66 24.94 -24.80
N GLU A 104 -0.58 25.31 -24.47
CA GLU A 104 -1.09 25.31 -23.09
C GLU A 104 -1.21 23.91 -22.53
N GLU A 105 -1.70 22.95 -23.33
CA GLU A 105 -1.82 21.55 -22.94
C GLU A 105 -0.45 20.92 -22.68
N PHE A 106 0.52 21.22 -23.53
CA PHE A 106 1.90 20.77 -23.33
C PHE A 106 2.50 21.31 -22.03
N GLN A 107 2.28 22.59 -21.72
CA GLN A 107 2.73 23.17 -20.45
C GLN A 107 2.04 22.53 -19.23
N GLN A 108 0.75 22.24 -19.33
CA GLN A 108 0.02 21.51 -18.29
C GLN A 108 0.56 20.10 -18.10
N LEU A 109 0.91 19.40 -19.17
CA LEU A 109 1.54 18.09 -19.12
C LEU A 109 2.88 18.13 -18.39
N LEU A 110 3.74 19.08 -18.75
CA LEU A 110 5.05 19.23 -18.10
C LEU A 110 4.92 19.57 -16.62
N ALA A 111 3.98 20.46 -16.26
CA ALA A 111 3.72 20.82 -14.87
C ALA A 111 3.21 19.62 -14.07
N TYR A 112 2.30 18.84 -14.62
CA TYR A 112 1.79 17.61 -14.00
C TYR A 112 2.91 16.58 -13.79
N ARG A 113 3.73 16.34 -14.81
CA ARG A 113 4.87 15.42 -14.74
C ARG A 113 5.89 15.86 -13.70
N GLN A 114 6.13 17.16 -13.56
CA GLN A 114 7.01 17.68 -12.51
C GLN A 114 6.40 17.49 -11.12
N ALA A 115 5.12 17.78 -10.95
CA ALA A 115 4.41 17.53 -9.70
C ALA A 115 4.47 16.05 -9.29
N LEU A 116 4.37 15.12 -10.23
CA LEU A 116 4.54 13.68 -9.98
C LEU A 116 5.95 13.34 -9.49
N ARG A 117 6.98 13.97 -10.03
CA ARG A 117 8.38 13.76 -9.58
C ARG A 117 8.60 14.28 -8.16
N ASP A 118 8.01 15.41 -7.85
CA ASP A 118 8.16 16.09 -6.55
C ASP A 118 7.23 15.50 -5.47
N TRP A 119 6.19 14.77 -5.86
CA TRP A 119 5.17 14.26 -4.95
C TRP A 119 5.70 13.41 -3.79
N PRO A 120 6.72 12.51 -3.94
CA PRO A 120 7.26 11.77 -2.79
C PRO A 120 7.83 12.64 -1.67
N ASP A 121 8.16 13.89 -1.95
CA ASP A 121 8.64 14.87 -0.96
C ASP A 121 7.49 15.67 -0.33
N HIS A 122 6.26 15.45 -0.77
CA HIS A 122 5.08 16.12 -0.23
C HIS A 122 4.76 15.62 1.18
N PRO A 123 4.38 16.52 2.13
CA PRO A 123 4.11 16.14 3.53
C PRO A 123 3.03 15.06 3.70
N GLU A 124 2.06 15.00 2.81
CA GLU A 124 0.95 14.01 2.84
C GLU A 124 1.25 12.73 2.05
N PHE A 125 2.43 12.64 1.40
CA PHE A 125 2.83 11.38 0.76
C PHE A 125 3.01 10.28 1.84
N PRO A 126 2.54 9.06 1.62
CA PRO A 126 1.97 8.42 0.43
C PRO A 126 0.41 8.37 0.39
N ASP A 127 -0.28 9.36 0.90
CA ASP A 127 -1.74 9.40 0.84
C ASP A 127 -2.21 9.60 -0.62
N ALA A 128 -2.96 8.63 -1.15
CA ALA A 128 -3.48 8.67 -2.52
C ALA A 128 -4.38 9.90 -2.80
N ARG A 129 -4.97 10.48 -1.77
CA ARG A 129 -5.77 11.72 -1.91
C ARG A 129 -4.92 12.95 -2.19
N SER A 130 -3.63 12.91 -1.90
CA SER A 130 -2.67 13.98 -2.18
C SER A 130 -1.96 13.83 -3.53
N ARG A 131 -2.35 12.86 -4.35
CA ARG A 131 -1.81 12.69 -5.69
C ARG A 131 -1.96 13.96 -6.52
N PRO A 132 -0.96 14.33 -7.34
CA PRO A 132 -1.10 15.44 -8.27
C PRO A 132 -2.33 15.29 -9.16
N VAL A 133 -3.01 16.40 -9.45
CA VAL A 133 -4.22 16.40 -10.25
C VAL A 133 -3.88 16.29 -11.73
N GLU A 134 -4.43 15.27 -12.39
CA GLU A 134 -4.27 15.04 -13.82
C GLU A 134 -5.02 16.10 -14.63
N PRO A 135 -4.41 16.64 -15.73
CA PRO A 135 -5.15 17.47 -16.67
C PRO A 135 -6.35 16.73 -17.27
N ASP A 136 -7.52 17.37 -17.34
CA ASP A 136 -8.79 16.76 -17.75
C ASP A 136 -8.75 16.13 -19.15
N TRP A 137 -7.95 16.67 -20.06
CA TRP A 137 -7.81 16.20 -21.42
C TRP A 137 -6.88 14.98 -21.57
N LEU A 138 -6.02 14.70 -20.57
CA LEU A 138 -4.95 13.70 -20.69
C LEU A 138 -5.49 12.27 -20.77
N GLU A 139 -6.45 11.91 -19.96
CA GLU A 139 -7.07 10.58 -19.95
C GLU A 139 -7.62 10.19 -21.33
N GLY A 140 -8.28 11.14 -22.00
CA GLY A 140 -8.83 10.93 -23.34
C GLY A 140 -7.78 10.60 -24.39
N LEU A 141 -6.59 11.20 -24.31
CA LEU A 141 -5.48 10.90 -25.21
C LEU A 141 -4.79 9.59 -24.87
N LEU A 142 -4.60 9.29 -23.60
CA LEU A 142 -3.98 8.03 -23.16
C LEU A 142 -4.87 6.82 -23.42
N GLY A 143 -6.20 6.97 -23.32
CA GLY A 143 -7.18 5.93 -23.60
C GLY A 143 -7.41 5.65 -25.08
N ALA A 144 -7.12 6.60 -25.97
CA ALA A 144 -7.35 6.47 -27.42
C ALA A 144 -6.35 5.54 -28.13
N ILE A 145 -5.31 5.06 -27.44
CA ILE A 145 -4.22 4.22 -27.99
C ILE A 145 -4.23 2.80 -27.36
N GLY A 146 -5.28 2.52 -26.59
CA GLY A 146 -5.47 1.18 -26.01
C GLY A 146 -6.08 0.18 -26.98
#